data_19f4f6a26d37606b8a9227d784686d9f
#
_entry.id   19f4f6a26d37606b8a9227d784686d9f
#
_cell.length_a   1.000
_cell.length_b   1.000
_cell.length_c   1.000
_cell.angle_alpha   90.00
_cell.angle_beta   90.00
_cell.angle_gamma   90.00
#
_symmetry.space_group_name_H-M   'P 1'
#
loop_
_entity.id
_entity.type
_entity.pdbx_description
1 polymer ?
#
loop_
_entity_poly.entity_id
_entity_poly.type
_entity_poly.pdbx_seq_one_letter_code
_entity_poly.pdbx_strand_id
1 'polypeptide(L)'
;MRPEGRTHRKADQHGYWVVPTLALVLMLFGCTASRTARQVLAPSRAPASVLPITATYRLEDIRSASGPDTTQVIISMSGPVQPLVQRLSPPDRLVIDLPETRLAPQWNQYNVPVSDGRLQMIQVTQSQLKKVQVTLALKATQDYRVVMQSAPHRVMIELLDTVTTVPPSARPAQQSIPRPSPAEPSARAALAPRAHRTPIICIDPGHGGHDPGALGPTGLAEKTVVLQVAKELQQLIQQEMPQYRVVLTRDQDVFVPLAERASMANEQQAQVFISIHANSSTHHKASGIETWYLSFAASARAKKIAARENMMSAQQLSTLELILRDLHETDRINQSAVLAQSMQSALAEHMAAHYPGVLPRGVEGAPFAVLHRTTMPSVLVETAFISNPQEEARLRTPQYQRALAKGLLQGLRQFLQTAVVARH
;
A
#
# COMPACT_ATOMS: atom_id res chain seq x y z
N MET A 1 29.05 13.03 -67.97
CA MET A 1 29.85 11.79 -68.15
C MET A 1 29.31 10.74 -67.21
N ARG A 2 28.57 9.79 -67.71
CA ARG A 2 28.31 8.44 -67.14
C ARG A 2 29.49 7.58 -67.54
N PRO A 3 29.76 6.39 -66.95
CA PRO A 3 28.86 5.23 -66.93
C PRO A 3 28.86 4.42 -65.60
N GLU A 4 27.77 3.74 -65.25
CA GLU A 4 27.45 2.29 -65.53
C GLU A 4 28.43 1.31 -64.87
N GLY A 5 28.08 0.29 -64.13
CA GLY A 5 27.05 -0.70 -64.26
C GLY A 5 27.20 -1.89 -63.33
N ARG A 6 26.15 -2.68 -63.29
CA ARG A 6 25.92 -4.11 -63.17
C ARG A 6 25.98 -4.79 -61.80
N THR A 7 24.84 -5.11 -61.27
CA THR A 7 24.06 -6.40 -61.25
C THR A 7 24.87 -7.68 -61.07
N HIS A 8 24.51 -8.45 -60.01
CA HIS A 8 24.28 -9.90 -60.14
C HIS A 8 23.29 -10.43 -59.09
N ARG A 9 22.21 -11.04 -59.57
CA ARG A 9 21.30 -11.97 -58.92
C ARG A 9 21.93 -13.35 -58.80
N LYS A 10 21.48 -14.13 -57.82
CA LYS A 10 21.06 -15.56 -57.81
C LYS A 10 20.69 -15.91 -56.39
N ALA A 11 19.52 -16.28 -56.07
CA ALA A 11 18.65 -17.41 -56.45
C ALA A 11 18.87 -18.61 -55.51
N ASP A 12 17.80 -18.92 -54.78
CA ASP A 12 17.22 -20.20 -54.36
C ASP A 12 18.11 -21.33 -53.80
N GLN A 13 17.69 -21.84 -52.61
CA GLN A 13 17.25 -23.23 -52.56
C GLN A 13 16.49 -23.57 -51.25
N HIS A 14 15.33 -24.19 -51.48
CA HIS A 14 14.47 -24.84 -50.52
C HIS A 14 15.14 -26.10 -49.93
N GLY A 15 14.80 -26.40 -48.67
CA GLY A 15 15.10 -27.71 -48.08
C GLY A 15 14.06 -28.08 -47.03
N TYR A 16 12.99 -28.75 -47.53
CA TYR A 16 12.03 -29.49 -46.70
C TYR A 16 12.70 -30.76 -46.16
N TRP A 17 12.52 -31.06 -44.88
CA TRP A 17 12.68 -32.43 -44.38
C TRP A 17 11.43 -32.90 -43.64
N VAL A 18 11.02 -34.05 -44.10
CA VAL A 18 9.80 -34.80 -43.85
C VAL A 18 9.95 -35.66 -42.59
N VAL A 19 8.86 -35.78 -41.87
CA VAL A 19 8.61 -36.70 -40.75
C VAL A 19 8.62 -38.14 -41.23
N PRO A 20 8.93 -39.13 -40.42
CA PRO A 20 8.17 -40.37 -40.45
C PRO A 20 7.57 -40.75 -39.09
N THR A 21 6.26 -40.88 -39.14
CA THR A 21 5.41 -41.73 -38.31
C THR A 21 5.88 -43.19 -38.35
N LEU A 22 5.91 -43.86 -37.21
CA LEU A 22 5.82 -45.30 -37.15
C LEU A 22 4.79 -45.73 -36.10
N ALA A 23 3.83 -46.46 -36.62
CA ALA A 23 2.71 -47.02 -35.88
C ALA A 23 2.98 -48.49 -35.49
N LEU A 24 2.29 -48.91 -34.44
CA LEU A 24 1.64 -50.23 -34.29
C LEU A 24 2.50 -51.46 -33.92
N VAL A 25 2.16 -52.14 -32.82
CA VAL A 25 1.54 -53.47 -32.83
C VAL A 25 1.05 -53.87 -31.44
N LEU A 26 -0.24 -54.17 -31.35
CA LEU A 26 -0.91 -54.95 -30.28
C LEU A 26 -0.37 -56.38 -30.19
N MET A 27 -0.30 -56.95 -29.00
CA MET A 27 -0.57 -58.37 -28.77
C MET A 27 -1.30 -58.57 -27.46
N LEU A 28 -2.51 -59.12 -27.60
CA LEU A 28 -3.34 -59.72 -26.57
C LEU A 28 -2.80 -61.11 -26.19
N PHE A 29 -2.77 -61.45 -24.93
CA PHE A 29 -3.00 -62.79 -24.45
C PHE A 29 -3.73 -62.75 -23.11
N GLY A 30 -4.91 -63.33 -23.12
CA GLY A 30 -5.72 -63.59 -21.98
C GLY A 30 -5.36 -64.92 -21.30
N CYS A 31 -5.70 -65.00 -20.05
CA CYS A 31 -6.04 -66.26 -19.42
C CYS A 31 -6.95 -66.03 -18.21
N THR A 32 -8.08 -66.62 -18.29
CA THR A 32 -9.16 -66.77 -17.29
C THR A 32 -8.77 -67.74 -16.20
N ALA A 33 -9.11 -67.42 -14.95
CA ALA A 33 -9.47 -68.45 -13.98
C ALA A 33 -10.36 -67.87 -12.87
N SER A 34 -11.58 -68.34 -12.86
CA SER A 34 -12.58 -68.20 -11.79
C SER A 34 -12.18 -69.03 -10.54
N ARG A 35 -12.50 -68.52 -9.36
CA ARG A 35 -13.19 -69.32 -8.34
C ARG A 35 -13.48 -68.52 -7.03
N THR A 36 -14.77 -68.36 -6.83
CA THR A 36 -15.60 -68.66 -5.64
C THR A 36 -15.31 -67.97 -4.30
N ALA A 37 -16.37 -67.35 -3.93
CA ALA A 37 -16.76 -66.68 -2.69
C ALA A 37 -16.41 -67.40 -1.39
N ARG A 38 -16.09 -66.59 -0.39
CA ARG A 38 -16.58 -66.81 0.99
C ARG A 38 -16.79 -65.47 1.69
N GLN A 39 -18.07 -65.11 1.83
CA GLN A 39 -18.52 -64.06 2.73
C GLN A 39 -18.21 -64.43 4.18
N VAL A 40 -17.45 -63.57 4.88
CA VAL A 40 -17.44 -63.55 6.34
C VAL A 40 -17.79 -62.12 6.76
N LEU A 41 -18.97 -61.99 7.30
CA LEU A 41 -19.44 -60.79 7.97
C LEU A 41 -18.57 -60.51 9.21
N ALA A 42 -17.99 -59.34 9.30
CA ALA A 42 -17.41 -58.81 10.52
C ALA A 42 -17.82 -57.33 10.70
N PRO A 43 -17.87 -56.83 11.92
CA PRO A 43 -18.77 -55.74 12.28
C PRO A 43 -18.28 -54.38 11.85
N SER A 44 -19.27 -53.56 11.44
CA SER A 44 -19.17 -52.14 11.14
C SER A 44 -18.53 -51.39 12.31
N ARG A 45 -17.30 -50.95 12.10
CA ARG A 45 -16.69 -49.85 12.83
C ARG A 45 -16.41 -48.79 11.84
N ALA A 46 -17.21 -47.71 11.85
CA ALA A 46 -16.97 -46.53 11.05
C ALA A 46 -15.56 -46.01 11.33
N PRO A 47 -14.70 -45.84 10.33
CA PRO A 47 -13.45 -45.17 10.53
C PRO A 47 -13.77 -43.69 10.72
N ALA A 48 -13.34 -43.14 11.85
CA ALA A 48 -13.18 -41.69 11.94
C ALA A 48 -12.36 -41.23 10.74
N SER A 49 -12.94 -40.40 9.90
CA SER A 49 -12.29 -39.81 8.75
C SER A 49 -11.19 -38.86 9.24
N VAL A 50 -9.99 -39.42 9.39
CA VAL A 50 -8.77 -38.60 9.42
C VAL A 50 -8.55 -38.11 8.03
N LEU A 51 -9.04 -36.91 7.74
CA LEU A 51 -8.65 -36.16 6.55
C LEU A 51 -7.12 -36.00 6.60
N PRO A 52 -6.39 -36.32 5.56
CA PRO A 52 -4.98 -35.96 5.47
C PRO A 52 -4.91 -34.43 5.31
N ILE A 53 -4.70 -33.72 6.41
CA ILE A 53 -4.42 -32.29 6.40
C ILE A 53 -3.00 -32.11 5.86
N THR A 54 -2.85 -32.04 4.56
CA THR A 54 -1.65 -31.51 3.90
C THR A 54 -1.84 -30.04 3.56
N ALA A 55 -2.53 -29.29 4.40
CA ALA A 55 -2.64 -27.84 4.23
C ALA A 55 -1.30 -27.20 4.56
N THR A 56 -0.59 -26.76 3.55
CA THR A 56 0.62 -25.94 3.71
C THR A 56 0.17 -24.48 3.80
N TYR A 57 0.40 -23.87 4.95
CA TYR A 57 0.10 -22.46 5.16
C TYR A 57 1.18 -21.57 4.54
N ARG A 58 0.89 -20.29 4.40
CA ARG A 58 1.84 -19.28 3.94
C ARG A 58 2.04 -18.24 5.02
N LEU A 59 3.28 -17.79 5.17
CA LEU A 59 3.56 -16.53 5.83
C LEU A 59 3.15 -15.43 4.87
N GLU A 60 2.14 -14.66 5.28
CA GLU A 60 1.57 -13.57 4.48
C GLU A 60 2.26 -12.27 4.78
N ASP A 61 2.58 -12.04 6.07
CA ASP A 61 3.14 -10.77 6.51
C ASP A 61 3.91 -10.86 7.83
N ILE A 62 4.86 -9.95 8.02
CA ILE A 62 5.54 -9.75 9.29
C ILE A 62 5.82 -8.26 9.52
N ARG A 63 5.42 -7.73 10.69
CA ARG A 63 5.52 -6.33 11.06
C ARG A 63 6.09 -6.15 12.46
N SER A 64 6.70 -5.00 12.69
CA SER A 64 7.01 -4.54 14.04
C SER A 64 6.44 -3.15 14.27
N ALA A 65 5.94 -2.94 15.48
CA ALA A 65 5.47 -1.65 15.97
C ALA A 65 6.14 -1.37 17.32
N SER A 66 6.82 -0.24 17.43
CA SER A 66 7.52 0.15 18.64
C SER A 66 6.70 1.20 19.39
N GLY A 67 6.37 0.91 20.63
CA GLY A 67 5.76 1.82 21.61
C GLY A 67 6.76 2.27 22.66
N PRO A 68 6.33 3.14 23.62
CA PRO A 68 7.20 3.61 24.68
C PRO A 68 7.77 2.46 25.52
N ASP A 69 6.95 1.50 25.92
CA ASP A 69 7.31 0.43 26.85
C ASP A 69 7.35 -0.96 26.23
N THR A 70 6.96 -1.11 24.97
CA THR A 70 6.85 -2.41 24.27
C THR A 70 7.25 -2.29 22.81
N THR A 71 7.79 -3.39 22.27
CA THR A 71 7.91 -3.61 20.80
C THR A 71 7.09 -4.84 20.44
N GLN A 72 6.17 -4.67 19.52
CA GLN A 72 5.28 -5.72 19.06
C GLN A 72 5.70 -6.20 17.67
N VAL A 73 5.88 -7.52 17.50
CA VAL A 73 6.09 -8.15 16.20
C VAL A 73 4.86 -8.98 15.87
N ILE A 74 4.25 -8.72 14.73
CA ILE A 74 3.02 -9.36 14.25
C ILE A 74 3.35 -10.17 13.01
N ILE A 75 3.09 -11.48 13.06
CA ILE A 75 3.26 -12.43 11.95
C ILE A 75 1.89 -12.86 11.49
N SER A 76 1.50 -12.51 10.26
CA SER A 76 0.21 -12.88 9.66
C SER A 76 0.34 -14.15 8.82
N MET A 77 -0.63 -15.04 8.95
CA MET A 77 -0.62 -16.37 8.37
C MET A 77 -1.88 -16.65 7.57
N SER A 78 -1.79 -17.42 6.49
CA SER A 78 -2.95 -17.83 5.68
C SER A 78 -3.85 -18.87 6.38
N GLY A 79 -3.48 -19.34 7.57
CA GLY A 79 -4.24 -20.30 8.34
C GLY A 79 -3.64 -20.54 9.74
N PRO A 80 -4.28 -21.40 10.56
CA PRO A 80 -3.87 -21.63 11.94
C PRO A 80 -2.53 -22.37 11.99
N VAL A 81 -1.51 -21.71 12.51
CA VAL A 81 -0.18 -22.28 12.76
C VAL A 81 0.12 -22.23 14.24
N GLN A 82 0.66 -23.33 14.79
CA GLN A 82 1.16 -23.37 16.16
C GLN A 82 2.66 -23.05 16.15
N PRO A 83 3.08 -21.83 16.54
CA PRO A 83 4.48 -21.46 16.56
C PRO A 83 5.23 -22.17 17.68
N LEU A 84 6.47 -22.56 17.42
CA LEU A 84 7.41 -22.99 18.44
C LEU A 84 8.39 -21.85 18.67
N VAL A 85 8.35 -21.25 19.86
CA VAL A 85 9.19 -20.10 20.22
C VAL A 85 10.28 -20.53 21.16
N GLN A 86 11.53 -20.23 20.79
CA GLN A 86 12.71 -20.55 21.58
C GLN A 86 13.60 -19.30 21.71
N ARG A 87 14.07 -19.05 22.93
CA ARG A 87 15.09 -18.03 23.18
C ARG A 87 16.48 -18.66 23.14
N LEU A 88 17.39 -18.03 22.42
CA LEU A 88 18.79 -18.41 22.30
C LEU A 88 19.69 -17.26 22.71
N SER A 89 20.78 -17.56 23.42
CA SER A 89 21.79 -16.59 23.86
C SER A 89 23.15 -17.30 23.99
N PRO A 90 24.31 -16.66 23.78
CA PRO A 90 24.55 -15.43 23.04
C PRO A 90 24.63 -15.65 21.51
N PRO A 91 24.32 -14.68 20.63
CA PRO A 91 23.66 -13.42 20.93
C PRO A 91 22.20 -13.64 21.28
N ASP A 92 21.61 -12.69 22.04
CA ASP A 92 20.23 -12.82 22.52
C ASP A 92 19.24 -12.68 21.35
N ARG A 93 18.43 -13.70 21.14
CA ARG A 93 17.47 -13.76 20.03
C ARG A 93 16.29 -14.68 20.36
N LEU A 94 15.13 -14.36 19.82
CA LEU A 94 13.99 -15.28 19.76
C LEU A 94 13.92 -15.93 18.39
N VAL A 95 13.79 -17.24 18.38
CA VAL A 95 13.59 -18.05 17.18
C VAL A 95 12.17 -18.59 17.21
N ILE A 96 11.38 -18.27 16.21
CA ILE A 96 9.99 -18.64 16.02
C ILE A 96 9.92 -19.60 14.84
N ASP A 97 9.72 -20.87 15.09
CA ASP A 97 9.50 -21.87 14.05
C ASP A 97 8.00 -21.96 13.74
N LEU A 98 7.65 -21.84 12.48
CA LEU A 98 6.30 -21.93 11.93
C LEU A 98 6.20 -23.23 11.10
N PRO A 99 5.71 -24.32 11.68
CA PRO A 99 5.58 -25.61 10.97
C PRO A 99 4.49 -25.54 9.90
N GLU A 100 4.53 -26.47 8.93
CA GLU A 100 3.63 -26.56 7.78
C GLU A 100 3.46 -25.25 7.01
N THR A 101 4.50 -24.39 7.02
CA THR A 101 4.50 -23.07 6.44
C THR A 101 5.52 -22.96 5.31
N ARG A 102 5.15 -22.24 4.25
CA ARG A 102 6.04 -21.84 3.14
C ARG A 102 6.16 -20.33 3.06
N LEU A 103 7.33 -19.89 2.65
CA LEU A 103 7.55 -18.52 2.23
C LEU A 103 7.09 -18.33 0.77
N ALA A 104 6.44 -17.21 0.50
CA ALA A 104 6.31 -16.76 -0.87
C ALA A 104 7.68 -16.24 -1.37
N PRO A 105 7.96 -16.29 -2.70
CA PRO A 105 9.28 -15.94 -3.24
C PRO A 105 9.82 -14.56 -2.82
N GLN A 106 8.92 -13.62 -2.58
CA GLN A 106 9.26 -12.27 -2.12
C GLN A 106 9.89 -12.21 -0.73
N TRP A 107 9.74 -13.26 0.09
CA TRP A 107 10.26 -13.33 1.45
C TRP A 107 11.64 -14.02 1.55
N ASN A 108 12.17 -14.54 0.45
CA ASN A 108 13.50 -15.15 0.43
C ASN A 108 14.56 -14.10 0.79
N GLN A 109 15.31 -14.36 1.86
CA GLN A 109 16.34 -13.47 2.43
C GLN A 109 15.77 -12.16 3.03
N TYR A 110 14.63 -12.24 3.69
CA TYR A 110 14.06 -11.10 4.39
C TYR A 110 14.84 -10.82 5.68
N ASN A 111 15.58 -9.70 5.67
CA ASN A 111 16.32 -9.19 6.81
C ASN A 111 15.96 -7.72 6.99
N VAL A 112 15.19 -7.39 8.03
CA VAL A 112 14.76 -6.02 8.32
C VAL A 112 15.44 -5.53 9.58
N PRO A 113 16.31 -4.53 9.48
CA PRO A 113 16.83 -3.85 10.65
C PRO A 113 15.70 -3.06 11.32
N VAL A 114 15.56 -3.23 12.62
CA VAL A 114 14.62 -2.47 13.45
C VAL A 114 15.45 -1.59 14.36
N SER A 115 15.24 -0.26 14.24
CA SER A 115 16.04 0.70 15.00
C SER A 115 15.30 1.19 16.24
N ASP A 116 14.79 0.26 17.06
CA ASP A 116 14.28 0.60 18.38
C ASP A 116 15.22 0.16 19.53
N GLY A 117 14.86 0.46 20.76
CA GLY A 117 15.67 0.12 21.93
C GLY A 117 15.74 -1.38 22.24
N ARG A 118 14.84 -2.20 21.69
CA ARG A 118 14.57 -3.58 22.08
C ARG A 118 14.91 -4.59 21.00
N LEU A 119 14.54 -4.30 19.75
CA LEU A 119 14.70 -5.18 18.61
C LEU A 119 15.76 -4.61 17.65
N GLN A 120 16.70 -5.45 17.26
CA GLN A 120 17.78 -5.07 16.35
C GLN A 120 17.47 -5.44 14.91
N MET A 121 16.93 -6.64 14.69
CA MET A 121 16.68 -7.18 13.36
C MET A 121 15.60 -8.25 13.38
N ILE A 122 14.80 -8.30 12.33
CA ILE A 122 13.90 -9.41 12.01
C ILE A 122 14.48 -10.13 10.80
N GLN A 123 14.73 -11.42 10.94
CA GLN A 123 15.18 -12.29 9.86
C GLN A 123 14.15 -13.38 9.59
N VAL A 124 13.82 -13.62 8.32
CA VAL A 124 12.90 -14.69 7.92
C VAL A 124 13.59 -15.62 6.92
N THR A 125 13.52 -16.92 7.19
CA THR A 125 14.15 -17.94 6.36
C THR A 125 13.24 -19.16 6.17
N GLN A 126 13.28 -19.76 4.98
CA GLN A 126 12.71 -21.09 4.76
C GLN A 126 13.71 -22.12 5.28
N SER A 127 13.56 -22.58 6.52
CA SER A 127 14.52 -23.51 7.14
C SER A 127 14.38 -24.94 6.63
N GLN A 128 13.18 -25.35 6.22
CA GLN A 128 12.87 -26.64 5.60
C GLN A 128 11.73 -26.49 4.61
N LEU A 129 11.45 -27.52 3.80
CA LEU A 129 10.43 -27.48 2.75
C LEU A 129 9.05 -27.00 3.21
N LYS A 130 8.71 -27.26 4.48
CA LYS A 130 7.45 -26.88 5.12
C LYS A 130 7.66 -26.23 6.48
N LYS A 131 8.75 -25.50 6.67
CA LYS A 131 9.01 -24.84 7.94
C LYS A 131 9.69 -23.49 7.69
N VAL A 132 9.00 -22.43 8.06
CA VAL A 132 9.54 -21.07 8.08
C VAL A 132 10.09 -20.78 9.47
N GLN A 133 11.21 -20.11 9.53
CA GLN A 133 11.81 -19.64 10.76
C GLN A 133 11.92 -18.11 10.75
N VAL A 134 11.38 -17.49 11.79
CA VAL A 134 11.52 -16.06 12.05
C VAL A 134 12.46 -15.88 13.23
N THR A 135 13.53 -15.14 13.05
CA THR A 135 14.51 -14.83 14.08
C THR A 135 14.44 -13.32 14.43
N LEU A 136 14.23 -13.02 15.69
CA LEU A 136 14.23 -11.68 16.25
C LEU A 136 15.55 -11.49 17.03
N ALA A 137 16.47 -10.69 16.49
CA ALA A 137 17.71 -10.33 17.18
C ALA A 137 17.40 -9.22 18.19
N LEU A 138 17.66 -9.46 19.47
CA LEU A 138 17.34 -8.55 20.57
C LEU A 138 18.56 -7.67 20.90
N LYS A 139 18.31 -6.43 21.35
CA LYS A 139 19.37 -5.51 21.80
C LYS A 139 19.79 -5.72 23.25
N ALA A 140 18.84 -6.16 24.08
CA ALA A 140 19.06 -6.42 25.49
C ALA A 140 18.21 -7.58 25.95
N THR A 141 18.50 -8.13 27.13
CA THR A 141 17.68 -9.16 27.75
C THR A 141 16.33 -8.56 28.13
N GLN A 142 15.27 -9.06 27.53
CA GLN A 142 13.91 -8.58 27.67
C GLN A 142 12.97 -9.76 27.90
N ASP A 143 11.86 -9.50 28.58
CA ASP A 143 10.75 -10.45 28.62
C ASP A 143 9.96 -10.41 27.33
N TYR A 144 9.28 -11.48 27.02
CA TYR A 144 8.41 -11.55 25.86
C TYR A 144 7.12 -12.31 26.16
N ARG A 145 6.07 -11.96 25.43
CA ARG A 145 4.80 -12.64 25.44
C ARG A 145 4.42 -13.03 24.00
N VAL A 146 3.86 -14.23 23.86
CA VAL A 146 3.32 -14.70 22.58
C VAL A 146 1.81 -14.76 22.69
N VAL A 147 1.13 -14.07 21.78
CA VAL A 147 -0.34 -14.03 21.69
C VAL A 147 -0.75 -14.54 20.32
N MET A 148 -1.70 -15.47 20.30
CA MET A 148 -2.24 -16.01 19.06
C MET A 148 -3.65 -15.47 18.81
N GLN A 149 -3.90 -15.01 17.60
CA GLN A 149 -5.21 -14.59 17.14
C GLN A 149 -5.71 -15.54 16.05
N SER A 150 -6.98 -15.96 16.15
CA SER A 150 -7.55 -16.97 15.23
C SER A 150 -8.26 -16.39 14.02
N ALA A 151 -8.68 -15.12 14.07
CA ALA A 151 -9.36 -14.45 12.95
C ALA A 151 -9.07 -12.93 12.98
N PRO A 152 -8.20 -12.41 12.09
CA PRO A 152 -7.30 -13.15 11.18
C PRO A 152 -6.22 -13.95 11.93
N HIS A 153 -5.67 -14.98 11.27
CA HIS A 153 -4.62 -15.81 11.87
C HIS A 153 -3.32 -15.01 12.03
N ARG A 154 -2.95 -14.71 13.29
CA ARG A 154 -1.75 -13.94 13.62
C ARG A 154 -1.02 -14.53 14.82
N VAL A 155 0.30 -14.48 14.77
CA VAL A 155 1.19 -14.70 15.91
C VAL A 155 1.78 -13.35 16.28
N MET A 156 1.50 -12.86 17.47
CA MET A 156 2.02 -11.61 17.99
C MET A 156 3.06 -11.88 19.06
N ILE A 157 4.23 -11.30 18.95
CA ILE A 157 5.31 -11.35 19.93
C ILE A 157 5.47 -9.95 20.51
N GLU A 158 5.21 -9.79 21.80
CA GLU A 158 5.41 -8.54 22.53
C GLU A 158 6.74 -8.65 23.29
N LEU A 159 7.66 -7.74 23.00
CA LEU A 159 8.91 -7.56 23.75
C LEU A 159 8.67 -6.48 24.81
N LEU A 160 8.96 -6.80 26.07
CA LEU A 160 8.69 -5.98 27.23
C LEU A 160 10.01 -5.57 27.88
N ASP A 161 10.12 -4.33 28.36
CA ASP A 161 11.26 -3.97 29.19
C ASP A 161 11.24 -4.79 30.48
N THR A 162 12.39 -5.32 30.88
CA THR A 162 12.51 -6.01 32.17
C THR A 162 12.24 -5.01 33.29
N VAL A 163 11.04 -5.08 33.84
CA VAL A 163 10.76 -4.40 35.10
C VAL A 163 11.59 -5.10 36.17
N THR A 164 12.54 -4.42 36.74
CA THR A 164 13.28 -4.91 37.93
C THR A 164 12.25 -5.19 39.00
N THR A 165 11.92 -6.47 39.18
CA THR A 165 10.98 -6.91 40.20
C THR A 165 11.61 -6.66 41.56
N VAL A 166 11.13 -5.65 42.26
CA VAL A 166 11.25 -5.54 43.70
C VAL A 166 10.55 -6.77 44.30
N PRO A 167 11.19 -7.55 45.19
CA PRO A 167 10.58 -8.76 45.77
C PRO A 167 9.30 -8.38 46.51
N PRO A 168 8.27 -9.25 46.48
CA PRO A 168 6.98 -8.95 47.06
C PRO A 168 7.11 -8.94 48.57
N SER A 169 7.08 -7.74 49.16
CA SER A 169 6.87 -7.55 50.61
C SER A 169 5.39 -7.83 50.93
N ALA A 170 5.22 -8.67 51.92
CA ALA A 170 4.02 -9.16 52.58
C ALA A 170 2.67 -8.45 52.25
N ARG A 171 1.71 -9.29 51.92
CA ARG A 171 0.28 -9.03 51.86
C ARG A 171 -0.26 -8.36 53.12
N PRO A 172 -0.97 -7.26 53.07
CA PRO A 172 -1.99 -6.92 54.05
C PRO A 172 -3.33 -7.49 53.65
N ALA A 173 -4.09 -7.87 54.66
CA ALA A 173 -5.36 -8.58 54.61
C ALA A 173 -6.44 -7.88 53.75
N GLN A 174 -7.24 -8.72 53.12
CA GLN A 174 -8.47 -8.36 52.45
C GLN A 174 -9.43 -7.60 53.38
N GLN A 175 -9.69 -6.33 53.03
CA GLN A 175 -10.91 -5.68 53.46
C GLN A 175 -11.91 -5.76 52.30
N SER A 176 -13.00 -6.42 52.59
CA SER A 176 -14.18 -6.58 51.73
C SER A 176 -14.83 -5.22 51.51
N ILE A 177 -14.77 -4.74 50.30
CA ILE A 177 -15.57 -3.57 49.86
C ILE A 177 -16.93 -4.09 49.38
N PRO A 178 -18.06 -3.50 49.80
CA PRO A 178 -19.40 -3.92 49.39
C PRO A 178 -19.59 -3.76 47.88
N ARG A 179 -20.09 -4.84 47.29
CA ARG A 179 -20.48 -4.91 45.87
C ARG A 179 -21.65 -3.93 45.61
N PRO A 180 -21.55 -2.98 44.70
CA PRO A 180 -22.73 -2.25 44.27
C PRO A 180 -23.65 -3.19 43.47
N SER A 181 -24.90 -3.17 43.82
CA SER A 181 -26.02 -3.82 43.10
C SER A 181 -26.03 -3.38 41.62
N PRO A 182 -26.39 -4.24 40.67
CA PRO A 182 -26.51 -3.84 39.27
C PRO A 182 -27.58 -2.78 39.11
N ALA A 183 -27.15 -1.56 38.84
CA ALA A 183 -28.05 -0.54 38.32
C ALA A 183 -28.37 -0.92 36.87
N GLU A 184 -29.66 -1.06 36.60
CA GLU A 184 -30.19 -1.24 35.25
C GLU A 184 -29.62 -0.17 34.31
N PRO A 185 -29.24 -0.51 33.06
CA PRO A 185 -28.79 0.46 32.09
C PRO A 185 -29.94 1.39 31.78
N SER A 186 -29.88 2.61 32.31
CA SER A 186 -30.77 3.70 31.91
C SER A 186 -30.62 3.92 30.40
N ALA A 187 -31.60 3.43 29.65
CA ALA A 187 -31.73 3.55 28.21
C ALA A 187 -32.04 5.01 27.77
N ARG A 188 -31.27 5.97 28.27
CA ARG A 188 -31.49 7.41 27.98
C ARG A 188 -30.22 8.20 27.70
N ALA A 189 -29.10 7.51 27.33
CA ALA A 189 -27.99 8.13 26.63
C ALA A 189 -28.06 7.84 25.12
N ALA A 190 -29.30 7.73 24.61
CA ALA A 190 -29.53 7.63 23.18
C ALA A 190 -29.57 9.03 22.58
N LEU A 191 -28.62 9.29 21.69
CA LEU A 191 -28.79 10.25 20.59
C LEU A 191 -28.91 11.73 20.98
N ALA A 192 -27.87 12.32 21.52
CA ALA A 192 -27.60 13.69 21.11
C ALA A 192 -27.41 13.66 19.57
N PRO A 193 -28.11 14.52 18.79
CA PRO A 193 -27.89 14.60 17.36
C PRO A 193 -26.40 14.84 17.15
N ARG A 194 -25.71 13.97 16.38
CA ARG A 194 -24.39 14.27 15.90
C ARG A 194 -24.51 15.61 15.19
N ALA A 195 -24.05 16.67 15.82
CA ALA A 195 -23.95 17.97 15.18
C ALA A 195 -23.32 17.70 13.82
N HIS A 196 -24.01 18.07 12.75
CA HIS A 196 -23.52 17.90 11.37
C HIS A 196 -22.22 18.70 11.26
N ARG A 197 -21.09 18.03 11.49
CA ARG A 197 -19.78 18.65 11.29
C ARG A 197 -19.67 19.00 9.82
N THR A 198 -19.37 20.24 9.52
CA THR A 198 -19.08 20.69 8.16
C THR A 198 -18.02 19.78 7.54
N PRO A 199 -18.32 19.11 6.42
CA PRO A 199 -17.35 18.20 5.78
C PRO A 199 -16.13 18.97 5.29
N ILE A 200 -14.96 18.36 5.38
CA ILE A 200 -13.68 19.00 5.11
C ILE A 200 -13.00 18.37 3.92
N ILE A 201 -12.48 19.21 3.03
CA ILE A 201 -11.59 18.84 1.94
C ILE A 201 -10.18 19.35 2.28
N CYS A 202 -9.19 18.48 2.28
CA CYS A 202 -7.80 18.86 2.46
C CYS A 202 -7.09 18.93 1.11
N ILE A 203 -6.49 20.09 0.81
CA ILE A 203 -5.68 20.31 -0.38
C ILE A 203 -4.24 20.47 0.07
N ASP A 204 -3.33 19.76 -0.58
CA ASP A 204 -1.91 19.74 -0.28
C ASP A 204 -1.12 20.29 -1.47
N PRO A 205 -0.70 21.56 -1.43
CA PRO A 205 0.27 22.06 -2.40
C PRO A 205 1.63 21.43 -2.11
N GLY A 206 2.16 20.59 -3.01
CA GLY A 206 3.46 19.94 -2.86
C GLY A 206 4.61 20.88 -2.59
N HIS A 207 5.74 20.39 -2.04
CA HIS A 207 6.96 21.15 -1.80
C HIS A 207 6.78 22.37 -0.86
N GLY A 208 7.67 23.36 -0.95
CA GLY A 208 7.61 24.62 -0.17
C GLY A 208 8.86 24.92 0.62
N GLY A 209 9.08 26.22 0.92
CA GLY A 209 10.25 26.70 1.65
C GLY A 209 11.55 26.37 0.92
N HIS A 210 12.45 25.62 1.58
CA HIS A 210 13.73 25.20 1.01
C HIS A 210 13.62 24.11 -0.06
N ASP A 211 12.46 23.44 -0.16
CA ASP A 211 12.18 22.47 -1.23
C ASP A 211 11.46 23.16 -2.40
N PRO A 212 12.15 23.46 -3.51
CA PRO A 212 11.55 24.12 -4.65
C PRO A 212 10.65 23.19 -5.48
N GLY A 213 10.75 21.86 -5.29
CA GLY A 213 10.26 20.88 -6.25
C GLY A 213 11.05 20.90 -7.55
N ALA A 214 10.43 20.51 -8.64
CA ALA A 214 11.03 20.59 -9.96
C ALA A 214 11.18 22.05 -10.41
N LEU A 215 12.22 22.29 -11.21
CA LEU A 215 12.46 23.60 -11.83
C LEU A 215 12.20 23.53 -13.34
N GLY A 216 11.43 24.45 -13.83
CA GLY A 216 11.23 24.65 -15.26
C GLY A 216 12.47 25.18 -15.95
N PRO A 217 12.57 25.09 -17.29
CA PRO A 217 13.72 25.56 -18.05
C PRO A 217 14.08 27.03 -17.85
N THR A 218 13.11 27.87 -17.49
CA THR A 218 13.33 29.32 -17.23
C THR A 218 13.32 29.64 -15.73
N GLY A 219 13.46 28.64 -14.85
CA GLY A 219 13.60 28.79 -13.41
C GLY A 219 12.28 28.90 -12.65
N LEU A 220 11.13 28.57 -13.24
CA LEU A 220 9.88 28.49 -12.51
C LEU A 220 9.93 27.32 -11.53
N ALA A 221 9.75 27.58 -10.23
CA ALA A 221 9.72 26.56 -9.22
C ALA A 221 8.32 25.94 -9.09
N GLU A 222 8.23 24.62 -9.01
CA GLU A 222 7.00 23.88 -8.85
C GLU A 222 6.21 24.34 -7.61
N LYS A 223 6.88 24.51 -6.46
CA LYS A 223 6.27 24.96 -5.20
C LYS A 223 5.42 26.23 -5.36
N THR A 224 5.81 27.12 -6.26
CA THR A 224 5.10 28.39 -6.52
C THR A 224 3.82 28.14 -7.29
N VAL A 225 3.89 27.34 -8.35
CA VAL A 225 2.73 27.02 -9.21
C VAL A 225 1.67 26.25 -8.44
N VAL A 226 2.06 25.18 -7.75
CA VAL A 226 1.12 24.32 -7.06
C VAL A 226 0.42 25.03 -5.90
N LEU A 227 1.10 25.99 -5.25
CA LEU A 227 0.49 26.83 -4.25
C LEU A 227 -0.59 27.75 -4.84
N GLN A 228 -0.36 28.33 -6.01
CA GLN A 228 -1.35 29.17 -6.66
C GLN A 228 -2.56 28.36 -7.13
N VAL A 229 -2.34 27.19 -7.75
CA VAL A 229 -3.44 26.29 -8.17
C VAL A 229 -4.26 25.84 -6.95
N ALA A 230 -3.61 25.51 -5.84
CA ALA A 230 -4.29 25.13 -4.60
C ALA A 230 -5.15 26.25 -4.02
N LYS A 231 -4.66 27.49 -4.03
CA LYS A 231 -5.42 28.67 -3.58
C LYS A 231 -6.61 28.96 -4.48
N GLU A 232 -6.43 28.88 -5.80
CA GLU A 232 -7.54 29.00 -6.76
C GLU A 232 -8.60 27.92 -6.53
N LEU A 233 -8.19 26.67 -6.32
CA LEU A 233 -9.11 25.58 -6.02
C LEU A 233 -9.84 25.80 -4.70
N GLN A 234 -9.16 26.26 -3.64
CA GLN A 234 -9.77 26.63 -2.37
C GLN A 234 -10.85 27.68 -2.57
N GLN A 235 -10.55 28.77 -3.27
CA GLN A 235 -11.51 29.85 -3.54
C GLN A 235 -12.72 29.35 -4.32
N LEU A 236 -12.53 28.54 -5.35
CA LEU A 236 -13.60 27.95 -6.13
C LEU A 236 -14.50 27.04 -5.30
N ILE A 237 -13.92 26.19 -4.43
CA ILE A 237 -14.69 25.34 -3.53
C ILE A 237 -15.52 26.21 -2.56
N GLN A 238 -14.93 27.23 -1.97
CA GLN A 238 -15.65 28.14 -1.04
C GLN A 238 -16.82 28.86 -1.72
N GLN A 239 -16.67 29.23 -2.99
CA GLN A 239 -17.69 29.92 -3.76
C GLN A 239 -18.80 28.99 -4.24
N GLU A 240 -18.44 27.81 -4.73
CA GLU A 240 -19.36 26.94 -5.47
C GLU A 240 -19.80 25.69 -4.68
N MET A 241 -19.17 25.40 -3.55
CA MET A 241 -19.48 24.30 -2.64
C MET A 241 -19.39 24.74 -1.17
N PRO A 242 -20.14 25.80 -0.75
CA PRO A 242 -20.00 26.44 0.56
C PRO A 242 -20.31 25.52 1.75
N GLN A 243 -20.93 24.37 1.50
CA GLN A 243 -21.14 23.32 2.52
C GLN A 243 -19.86 22.59 2.93
N TYR A 244 -18.75 22.76 2.21
CA TYR A 244 -17.46 22.18 2.54
C TYR A 244 -16.50 23.23 3.10
N ARG A 245 -15.79 22.88 4.14
CA ARG A 245 -14.64 23.64 4.62
C ARG A 245 -13.37 23.14 3.92
N VAL A 246 -12.51 24.04 3.50
CA VAL A 246 -11.23 23.68 2.88
C VAL A 246 -10.09 23.97 3.84
N VAL A 247 -9.16 23.01 3.96
CA VAL A 247 -7.91 23.14 4.69
C VAL A 247 -6.76 22.96 3.70
N LEU A 248 -5.81 23.89 3.70
CA LEU A 248 -4.55 23.75 2.98
C LEU A 248 -3.48 23.23 3.94
N THR A 249 -2.60 22.32 3.48
CA THR A 249 -1.45 21.88 4.30
C THR A 249 -0.41 23.00 4.46
N ARG A 250 -0.35 23.91 3.48
CA ARG A 250 0.36 25.19 3.55
C ARG A 250 -0.37 26.23 2.70
N ASP A 251 -0.42 27.44 3.17
CA ASP A 251 -0.96 28.62 2.47
C ASP A 251 0.11 29.66 2.11
N GLN A 252 1.35 29.38 2.48
CA GLN A 252 2.53 30.21 2.22
C GLN A 252 3.67 29.36 1.67
N ASP A 253 4.78 30.00 1.30
CA ASP A 253 6.00 29.33 0.86
C ASP A 253 6.80 28.83 2.05
N VAL A 254 6.27 27.84 2.75
CA VAL A 254 6.88 27.14 3.89
C VAL A 254 7.01 25.66 3.58
N PHE A 255 8.06 25.03 4.13
CA PHE A 255 8.23 23.57 4.01
C PHE A 255 7.36 22.86 5.04
N VAL A 256 6.61 21.86 4.59
CA VAL A 256 5.84 20.94 5.44
C VAL A 256 6.30 19.51 5.13
N PRO A 257 6.80 18.77 6.12
CA PRO A 257 7.21 17.37 5.94
C PRO A 257 6.06 16.49 5.42
N LEU A 258 6.38 15.48 4.59
CA LEU A 258 5.35 14.60 3.98
C LEU A 258 4.43 13.94 5.02
N ALA A 259 5.01 13.52 6.16
CA ALA A 259 4.23 12.90 7.24
C ALA A 259 3.24 13.87 7.90
N GLU A 260 3.59 15.14 8.03
CA GLU A 260 2.73 16.16 8.62
C GLU A 260 1.55 16.51 7.73
N ARG A 261 1.73 16.52 6.40
CA ARG A 261 0.65 16.78 5.42
C ARG A 261 -0.53 15.81 5.62
N ALA A 262 -0.22 14.51 5.70
CA ALA A 262 -1.22 13.48 5.99
C ALA A 262 -1.81 13.61 7.40
N SER A 263 -0.98 13.92 8.43
CA SER A 263 -1.44 14.13 9.81
C SER A 263 -2.43 15.28 9.90
N MET A 264 -2.16 16.41 9.26
CA MET A 264 -3.08 17.56 9.21
C MET A 264 -4.43 17.18 8.63
N ALA A 265 -4.47 16.40 7.53
CA ALA A 265 -5.72 15.93 6.95
C ALA A 265 -6.48 14.98 7.90
N ASN A 266 -5.77 14.05 8.56
CA ASN A 266 -6.35 13.10 9.50
C ASN A 266 -6.92 13.78 10.75
N GLU A 267 -6.16 14.69 11.36
CA GLU A 267 -6.58 15.45 12.53
C GLU A 267 -7.83 16.29 12.26
N GLN A 268 -7.93 16.87 11.07
CA GLN A 268 -9.12 17.61 10.64
C GLN A 268 -10.27 16.67 10.25
N GLN A 269 -10.05 15.35 10.20
CA GLN A 269 -11.04 14.38 9.72
C GLN A 269 -11.54 14.72 8.30
N ALA A 270 -10.62 15.07 7.41
CA ALA A 270 -10.95 15.41 6.04
C ALA A 270 -11.63 14.23 5.33
N GLN A 271 -12.56 14.52 4.44
CA GLN A 271 -13.25 13.49 3.65
C GLN A 271 -12.48 13.11 2.38
N VAL A 272 -11.66 14.03 1.89
CA VAL A 272 -10.84 13.87 0.68
C VAL A 272 -9.52 14.61 0.90
N PHE A 273 -8.44 14.00 0.40
CA PHE A 273 -7.11 14.60 0.36
C PHE A 273 -6.64 14.70 -1.10
N ILE A 274 -6.23 15.89 -1.54
CA ILE A 274 -5.78 16.15 -2.90
C ILE A 274 -4.41 16.82 -2.82
N SER A 275 -3.35 16.09 -3.19
CA SER A 275 -2.00 16.64 -3.35
C SER A 275 -1.82 17.13 -4.79
N ILE A 276 -1.29 18.34 -4.95
CA ILE A 276 -1.13 19.02 -6.26
C ILE A 276 0.35 19.19 -6.54
N HIS A 277 0.78 18.69 -7.70
CA HIS A 277 2.15 18.69 -8.20
C HIS A 277 2.24 19.16 -9.66
N ALA A 278 3.47 19.37 -10.12
CA ALA A 278 3.78 19.63 -11.52
C ALA A 278 5.02 18.81 -11.93
N ASN A 279 4.76 17.73 -12.65
CA ASN A 279 5.71 16.70 -13.02
C ASN A 279 6.96 17.22 -13.72
N SER A 280 8.01 16.43 -13.70
CA SER A 280 9.25 16.72 -14.41
C SER A 280 9.82 15.48 -15.08
N SER A 281 10.48 15.69 -16.22
CA SER A 281 11.13 14.65 -16.99
C SER A 281 12.45 15.15 -17.56
N THR A 282 13.43 14.25 -17.64
CA THR A 282 14.67 14.53 -18.42
C THR A 282 14.40 14.72 -19.91
N HIS A 283 13.26 14.21 -20.39
CA HIS A 283 12.78 14.48 -21.75
C HIS A 283 11.89 15.73 -21.74
N HIS A 284 12.45 16.88 -22.09
CA HIS A 284 11.75 18.16 -22.13
C HIS A 284 10.53 18.21 -23.07
N LYS A 285 10.30 17.16 -23.87
CA LYS A 285 9.08 16.98 -24.68
C LYS A 285 7.96 16.25 -23.95
N ALA A 286 8.22 15.70 -22.76
CA ALA A 286 7.16 15.10 -21.96
C ALA A 286 6.13 16.17 -21.59
N SER A 287 4.85 15.84 -21.70
CA SER A 287 3.75 16.79 -21.48
C SER A 287 2.50 16.07 -21.02
N GLY A 288 1.55 16.80 -20.44
CA GLY A 288 0.22 16.31 -20.10
C GLY A 288 -0.06 16.18 -18.62
N ILE A 289 -1.23 15.68 -18.31
CA ILE A 289 -1.82 15.58 -16.97
C ILE A 289 -1.94 14.12 -16.58
N GLU A 290 -1.55 13.76 -15.37
CA GLU A 290 -1.73 12.43 -14.82
C GLU A 290 -2.14 12.47 -13.36
N THR A 291 -2.92 11.48 -12.91
CA THR A 291 -3.40 11.40 -11.54
C THR A 291 -2.99 10.08 -10.92
N TRP A 292 -2.52 10.15 -9.69
CA TRP A 292 -1.97 9.03 -8.95
C TRP A 292 -2.79 8.72 -7.71
N TYR A 293 -2.93 7.45 -7.41
CA TYR A 293 -3.44 6.96 -6.12
C TYR A 293 -2.42 6.02 -5.47
N LEU A 294 -2.58 5.75 -4.19
CA LEU A 294 -1.68 4.85 -3.48
C LEU A 294 -1.79 3.42 -4.02
N SER A 295 -0.70 2.85 -4.48
CA SER A 295 -0.59 1.44 -4.85
C SER A 295 0.83 0.94 -4.70
N PHE A 296 0.98 -0.30 -4.27
CA PHE A 296 2.27 -0.98 -4.18
C PHE A 296 2.55 -1.89 -5.40
N ALA A 297 1.54 -2.14 -6.23
CA ALA A 297 1.70 -2.83 -7.51
C ALA A 297 2.02 -1.82 -8.63
N ALA A 298 3.12 -1.07 -8.47
CA ALA A 298 3.49 0.02 -9.34
C ALA A 298 4.45 -0.41 -10.47
N SER A 299 4.31 0.20 -11.65
CA SER A 299 5.26 0.05 -12.74
C SER A 299 6.64 0.65 -12.38
N ALA A 300 7.69 0.27 -13.11
CA ALA A 300 9.03 0.85 -12.90
C ALA A 300 9.03 2.38 -13.12
N ARG A 301 8.20 2.89 -14.05
CA ARG A 301 7.99 4.32 -14.27
C ARG A 301 7.34 4.99 -13.06
N ALA A 302 6.26 4.42 -12.54
CA ALA A 302 5.54 4.91 -11.39
C ALA A 302 6.42 4.97 -10.13
N LYS A 303 7.23 3.93 -9.90
CA LYS A 303 8.21 3.89 -8.81
C LYS A 303 9.25 4.98 -8.91
N LYS A 304 9.75 5.27 -10.12
CA LYS A 304 10.73 6.34 -10.33
C LYS A 304 10.15 7.72 -10.00
N ILE A 305 8.88 7.97 -10.37
CA ILE A 305 8.18 9.21 -10.05
C ILE A 305 7.95 9.31 -8.54
N ALA A 306 7.40 8.25 -7.92
CA ALA A 306 7.19 8.23 -6.48
C ALA A 306 8.49 8.39 -5.67
N ALA A 307 9.61 7.82 -6.11
CA ALA A 307 10.90 7.99 -5.46
C ALA A 307 11.34 9.46 -5.44
N ARG A 308 11.13 10.19 -6.54
CA ARG A 308 11.43 11.61 -6.63
C ARG A 308 10.55 12.43 -5.67
N GLU A 309 9.24 12.24 -5.70
CA GLU A 309 8.30 12.98 -4.85
C GLU A 309 8.45 12.62 -3.36
N ASN A 310 8.84 11.39 -3.06
CA ASN A 310 9.14 10.96 -1.70
C ASN A 310 10.52 11.46 -1.20
N MET A 311 11.32 12.10 -2.05
CA MET A 311 12.72 12.48 -1.77
C MET A 311 13.57 11.28 -1.33
N MET A 312 13.35 10.12 -1.97
CA MET A 312 13.97 8.83 -1.63
C MET A 312 14.75 8.26 -2.81
N SER A 313 15.77 7.47 -2.51
CA SER A 313 16.39 6.60 -3.52
C SER A 313 15.46 5.43 -3.88
N ALA A 314 15.68 4.83 -5.05
CA ALA A 314 14.93 3.63 -5.46
C ALA A 314 15.03 2.49 -4.43
N GLN A 315 16.19 2.35 -3.76
CA GLN A 315 16.41 1.36 -2.71
C GLN A 315 15.54 1.65 -1.47
N GLN A 316 15.52 2.90 -1.02
CA GLN A 316 14.69 3.34 0.11
C GLN A 316 13.20 3.18 -0.20
N LEU A 317 12.78 3.48 -1.44
CA LEU A 317 11.40 3.28 -1.87
C LEU A 317 11.02 1.80 -1.85
N SER A 318 11.90 0.90 -2.34
CA SER A 318 11.64 -0.54 -2.29
C SER A 318 11.52 -1.05 -0.86
N THR A 319 12.32 -0.52 0.07
CA THR A 319 12.20 -0.83 1.51
C THR A 319 10.88 -0.32 2.07
N LEU A 320 10.49 0.89 1.72
CA LEU A 320 9.21 1.48 2.12
C LEU A 320 8.03 0.65 1.58
N GLU A 321 8.07 0.25 0.30
CA GLU A 321 7.05 -0.63 -0.30
C GLU A 321 6.89 -1.94 0.48
N LEU A 322 8.00 -2.56 0.88
CA LEU A 322 7.97 -3.78 1.69
C LEU A 322 7.32 -3.55 3.05
N ILE A 323 7.61 -2.43 3.70
CA ILE A 323 7.03 -2.07 5.00
C ILE A 323 5.52 -1.77 4.88
N LEU A 324 5.09 -1.20 3.77
CA LEU A 324 3.75 -0.64 3.58
C LEU A 324 2.78 -1.55 2.84
N ARG A 325 3.29 -2.63 2.21
CA ARG A 325 2.51 -3.53 1.34
C ARG A 325 1.31 -4.18 2.02
N ASP A 326 1.31 -4.23 3.32
CA ASP A 326 0.35 -4.98 4.12
C ASP A 326 -0.69 -4.11 4.84
N LEU A 327 -0.66 -2.81 4.63
CA LEU A 327 -1.74 -1.95 5.09
C LEU A 327 -2.92 -2.08 4.11
N HIS A 328 -3.61 -3.21 4.20
CA HIS A 328 -4.83 -3.51 3.46
C HIS A 328 -5.98 -2.63 3.97
N GLU A 329 -5.94 -1.36 3.62
CA GLU A 329 -7.13 -0.52 3.57
C GLU A 329 -7.69 -0.59 2.13
N THR A 330 -8.13 -1.77 1.71
CA THR A 330 -8.61 -2.03 0.36
C THR A 330 -9.71 -1.06 -0.04
N ASP A 331 -10.64 -0.76 0.87
CA ASP A 331 -11.75 0.16 0.57
C ASP A 331 -11.27 1.60 0.36
N ARG A 332 -10.33 2.09 1.15
CA ARG A 332 -9.75 3.43 0.96
C ARG A 332 -8.98 3.53 -0.35
N ILE A 333 -8.20 2.52 -0.68
CA ILE A 333 -7.44 2.47 -1.95
C ILE A 333 -8.40 2.42 -3.14
N ASN A 334 -9.47 1.62 -3.06
CA ASN A 334 -10.49 1.56 -4.10
C ASN A 334 -11.21 2.90 -4.26
N GLN A 335 -11.60 3.55 -3.17
CA GLN A 335 -12.18 4.89 -3.21
C GLN A 335 -11.21 5.93 -3.75
N SER A 336 -9.91 5.82 -3.44
CA SER A 336 -8.86 6.67 -3.99
C SER A 336 -8.70 6.47 -5.51
N ALA A 337 -8.80 5.25 -6.01
CA ALA A 337 -8.79 4.97 -7.44
C ALA A 337 -10.01 5.58 -8.17
N VAL A 338 -11.20 5.52 -7.56
CA VAL A 338 -12.41 6.18 -8.09
C VAL A 338 -12.26 7.71 -8.08
N LEU A 339 -11.71 8.27 -6.99
CA LEU A 339 -11.39 9.70 -6.91
C LEU A 339 -10.39 10.09 -8.01
N ALA A 340 -9.32 9.31 -8.18
CA ALA A 340 -8.30 9.57 -9.20
C ALA A 340 -8.90 9.57 -10.61
N GLN A 341 -9.79 8.62 -10.92
CA GLN A 341 -10.46 8.55 -12.21
C GLN A 341 -11.36 9.77 -12.45
N SER A 342 -12.13 10.18 -11.44
CA SER A 342 -12.99 11.38 -11.53
C SER A 342 -12.17 12.65 -11.73
N MET A 343 -11.07 12.79 -10.96
CA MET A 343 -10.16 13.94 -11.07
C MET A 343 -9.50 13.98 -12.45
N GLN A 344 -8.94 12.86 -12.90
CA GLN A 344 -8.24 12.77 -14.19
C GLN A 344 -9.17 13.08 -15.37
N SER A 345 -10.35 12.47 -15.39
CA SER A 345 -11.29 12.63 -16.50
C SER A 345 -11.78 14.06 -16.61
N ALA A 346 -12.26 14.65 -15.52
CA ALA A 346 -12.78 16.00 -15.53
C ALA A 346 -11.71 17.06 -15.82
N LEU A 347 -10.52 16.90 -15.21
CA LEU A 347 -9.40 17.80 -15.44
C LEU A 347 -8.94 17.75 -16.92
N ALA A 348 -8.79 16.53 -17.47
CA ALA A 348 -8.37 16.35 -18.85
C ALA A 348 -9.40 16.91 -19.84
N GLU A 349 -10.70 16.66 -19.63
CA GLU A 349 -11.79 17.19 -20.45
C GLU A 349 -11.82 18.74 -20.41
N HIS A 350 -11.78 19.30 -19.19
CA HIS A 350 -11.79 20.75 -19.03
C HIS A 350 -10.59 21.41 -19.71
N MET A 351 -9.40 20.84 -19.53
CA MET A 351 -8.18 21.41 -20.12
C MET A 351 -8.13 21.23 -21.63
N ALA A 352 -8.58 20.12 -22.19
CA ALA A 352 -8.63 19.90 -23.63
C ALA A 352 -9.57 20.89 -24.33
N ALA A 353 -10.69 21.25 -23.68
CA ALA A 353 -11.65 22.22 -24.23
C ALA A 353 -11.09 23.65 -24.28
N HIS A 354 -10.15 24.02 -23.40
CA HIS A 354 -9.64 25.38 -23.27
C HIS A 354 -8.20 25.53 -23.76
N TYR A 355 -7.42 24.47 -23.75
CA TYR A 355 -5.99 24.44 -24.07
C TYR A 355 -5.66 23.27 -24.98
N PRO A 356 -5.81 23.42 -26.31
CA PRO A 356 -5.50 22.36 -27.28
C PRO A 356 -4.07 21.84 -27.10
N GLY A 357 -3.91 20.52 -27.18
CA GLY A 357 -2.61 19.84 -27.05
C GLY A 357 -2.22 19.44 -25.62
N VAL A 358 -3.08 19.67 -24.61
CA VAL A 358 -2.93 19.04 -23.29
C VAL A 358 -3.26 17.56 -23.42
N LEU A 359 -2.30 16.69 -23.05
CA LEU A 359 -2.44 15.23 -23.19
C LEU A 359 -2.95 14.60 -21.89
N PRO A 360 -4.03 13.83 -21.92
CA PRO A 360 -4.40 12.98 -20.79
C PRO A 360 -3.45 11.78 -20.71
N ARG A 361 -2.73 11.62 -19.63
CA ARG A 361 -1.83 10.48 -19.41
C ARG A 361 -2.50 9.35 -18.60
N GLY A 362 -3.66 9.64 -18.00
CA GLY A 362 -4.46 8.67 -17.30
C GLY A 362 -4.18 8.59 -15.82
N VAL A 363 -4.65 7.50 -15.22
CA VAL A 363 -4.53 7.18 -13.80
C VAL A 363 -3.60 6.00 -13.62
N GLU A 364 -2.68 6.09 -12.67
CA GLU A 364 -1.79 4.99 -12.30
C GLU A 364 -1.61 4.94 -10.78
N GLY A 365 -1.29 3.76 -10.26
CA GLY A 365 -0.99 3.58 -8.84
C GLY A 365 0.50 3.66 -8.55
N ALA A 366 0.89 4.32 -7.45
CA ALA A 366 2.28 4.38 -7.01
C ALA A 366 2.42 4.57 -5.49
N PRO A 367 3.57 4.21 -4.90
CA PRO A 367 3.79 4.28 -3.45
C PRO A 367 4.22 5.68 -2.99
N PHE A 368 3.34 6.66 -3.16
CA PHE A 368 3.58 8.03 -2.66
C PHE A 368 3.44 8.11 -1.15
N ALA A 369 4.50 8.56 -0.48
CA ALA A 369 4.56 8.66 0.98
C ALA A 369 3.48 9.60 1.55
N VAL A 370 3.17 10.69 0.84
CA VAL A 370 2.14 11.66 1.24
C VAL A 370 0.73 11.04 1.27
N LEU A 371 0.45 10.06 0.40
CA LEU A 371 -0.85 9.38 0.34
C LEU A 371 -0.96 8.20 1.31
N HIS A 372 0.18 7.66 1.74
CA HIS A 372 0.22 6.44 2.53
C HIS A 372 -0.48 6.57 3.88
N ARG A 373 -0.21 7.66 4.61
CA ARG A 373 -0.71 7.87 5.98
C ARG A 373 -2.07 8.53 6.07
N THR A 374 -2.72 8.84 4.95
CA THR A 374 -4.07 9.40 4.95
C THR A 374 -5.10 8.35 5.33
N THR A 375 -6.14 8.73 6.05
CA THR A 375 -7.26 7.84 6.47
C THR A 375 -8.50 7.98 5.59
N MET A 376 -8.46 8.87 4.60
CA MET A 376 -9.53 9.17 3.66
C MET A 376 -9.09 8.89 2.21
N PRO A 377 -10.01 8.85 1.23
CA PRO A 377 -9.66 8.82 -0.19
C PRO A 377 -8.68 9.93 -0.55
N SER A 378 -7.57 9.57 -1.21
CA SER A 378 -6.44 10.47 -1.43
C SER A 378 -5.80 10.28 -2.79
N VAL A 379 -5.44 11.39 -3.44
CA VAL A 379 -4.80 11.42 -4.76
C VAL A 379 -3.67 12.42 -4.82
N LEU A 380 -2.74 12.18 -5.73
CA LEU A 380 -1.73 13.15 -6.16
C LEU A 380 -1.96 13.46 -7.64
N VAL A 381 -2.09 14.74 -7.97
CA VAL A 381 -2.37 15.19 -9.34
C VAL A 381 -1.16 15.94 -9.89
N GLU A 382 -0.60 15.41 -10.95
CA GLU A 382 0.43 16.04 -11.76
C GLU A 382 -0.25 16.88 -12.85
N THR A 383 -0.29 18.18 -12.63
CA THR A 383 -1.11 19.11 -13.43
C THR A 383 -0.51 19.45 -14.78
N ALA A 384 0.78 19.26 -14.96
CA ALA A 384 1.55 19.48 -16.19
C ALA A 384 2.99 18.96 -15.99
N PHE A 385 3.82 19.03 -17.03
CA PHE A 385 5.27 18.83 -16.93
C PHE A 385 6.00 20.17 -16.90
N ILE A 386 6.39 20.63 -15.73
CA ILE A 386 7.08 21.92 -15.57
C ILE A 386 8.42 21.96 -16.34
N SER A 387 9.04 20.79 -16.59
CA SER A 387 10.25 20.67 -17.42
C SER A 387 10.03 20.88 -18.91
N ASN A 388 8.75 20.92 -19.37
CA ASN A 388 8.41 21.23 -20.77
C ASN A 388 8.29 22.74 -20.95
N PRO A 389 9.05 23.37 -21.88
CA PRO A 389 9.01 24.82 -22.05
C PRO A 389 7.63 25.39 -22.36
N GLN A 390 6.81 24.68 -23.14
CA GLN A 390 5.46 25.14 -23.49
C GLN A 390 4.51 25.05 -22.27
N GLU A 391 4.60 23.96 -21.48
CA GLU A 391 3.79 23.79 -20.28
C GLU A 391 4.26 24.73 -19.16
N GLU A 392 5.58 24.95 -19.02
CA GLU A 392 6.11 25.97 -18.10
C GLU A 392 5.55 27.36 -18.43
N ALA A 393 5.57 27.74 -19.69
CA ALA A 393 5.01 29.05 -20.12
C ALA A 393 3.51 29.18 -19.78
N ARG A 394 2.72 28.11 -19.92
CA ARG A 394 1.31 28.07 -19.53
C ARG A 394 1.15 28.15 -18.02
N LEU A 395 1.92 27.34 -17.25
CA LEU A 395 1.89 27.29 -15.78
C LEU A 395 2.19 28.64 -15.13
N ARG A 396 2.94 29.54 -15.79
CA ARG A 396 3.20 30.91 -15.31
C ARG A 396 1.96 31.81 -15.34
N THR A 397 0.94 31.46 -16.12
CA THR A 397 -0.21 32.33 -16.31
C THR A 397 -1.32 32.06 -15.31
N PRO A 398 -1.87 33.09 -14.62
CA PRO A 398 -2.99 32.89 -13.70
C PRO A 398 -4.21 32.25 -14.36
N GLN A 399 -4.44 32.51 -15.65
CA GLN A 399 -5.54 31.94 -16.42
C GLN A 399 -5.43 30.42 -16.52
N TYR A 400 -4.22 29.88 -16.76
CA TYR A 400 -3.99 28.44 -16.85
C TYR A 400 -4.12 27.80 -15.47
N GLN A 401 -3.57 28.41 -14.42
CA GLN A 401 -3.67 27.95 -13.04
C GLN A 401 -5.15 27.86 -12.60
N ARG A 402 -5.94 28.89 -12.93
CA ARG A 402 -7.39 28.89 -12.65
C ARG A 402 -8.15 27.83 -13.47
N ALA A 403 -7.76 27.58 -14.72
CA ALA A 403 -8.35 26.51 -15.52
C ALA A 403 -8.06 25.13 -14.91
N LEU A 404 -6.82 24.88 -14.46
CA LEU A 404 -6.47 23.67 -13.73
C LEU A 404 -7.34 23.51 -12.48
N ALA A 405 -7.48 24.56 -11.68
CA ALA A 405 -8.31 24.54 -10.47
C ALA A 405 -9.79 24.25 -10.79
N LYS A 406 -10.34 24.78 -11.88
CA LYS A 406 -11.72 24.48 -12.32
C LYS A 406 -11.89 23.01 -12.72
N GLY A 407 -10.94 22.44 -13.47
CA GLY A 407 -10.97 21.02 -13.83
C GLY A 407 -10.89 20.12 -12.59
N LEU A 408 -10.03 20.47 -11.62
CA LEU A 408 -9.95 19.77 -10.33
C LEU A 408 -11.26 19.86 -9.55
N LEU A 409 -11.91 21.03 -9.50
CA LEU A 409 -13.20 21.19 -8.85
C LEU A 409 -14.29 20.32 -9.48
N GLN A 410 -14.32 20.22 -10.80
CA GLN A 410 -15.28 19.36 -11.52
C GLN A 410 -15.08 17.89 -11.14
N GLY A 411 -13.84 17.39 -11.12
CA GLY A 411 -13.53 16.02 -10.72
C GLY A 411 -13.91 15.72 -9.26
N LEU A 412 -13.64 16.67 -8.37
CA LEU A 412 -14.02 16.56 -6.98
C LEU A 412 -15.56 16.47 -6.81
N ARG A 413 -16.31 17.29 -7.54
CA ARG A 413 -17.78 17.22 -7.55
C ARG A 413 -18.31 15.88 -8.02
N GLN A 414 -17.79 15.36 -9.12
CA GLN A 414 -18.19 14.07 -9.65
C GLN A 414 -17.98 12.96 -8.62
N PHE A 415 -16.81 12.95 -7.97
CA PHE A 415 -16.53 11.97 -6.92
C PHE A 415 -17.49 12.09 -5.73
N LEU A 416 -17.69 13.29 -5.22
CA LEU A 416 -18.55 13.49 -4.04
C LEU A 416 -20.02 13.13 -4.31
N GLN A 417 -20.52 13.35 -5.53
CA GLN A 417 -21.86 12.93 -5.94
C GLN A 417 -22.00 11.41 -5.98
N THR A 418 -21.00 10.71 -6.51
CA THR A 418 -20.97 9.22 -6.54
C THR A 418 -20.90 8.63 -5.14
N ALA A 419 -20.11 9.23 -4.25
CA ALA A 419 -19.98 8.78 -2.86
C ALA A 419 -21.25 8.97 -2.02
N VAL A 420 -22.09 9.95 -2.35
CA VAL A 420 -23.40 10.14 -1.70
C VAL A 420 -24.39 9.06 -2.14
N VAL A 421 -24.40 8.72 -3.43
CA VAL A 421 -25.32 7.69 -3.97
C VAL A 421 -24.98 6.29 -3.42
N ALA A 422 -23.71 6.00 -3.16
CA ALA A 422 -23.29 4.70 -2.63
C ALA A 422 -23.57 4.50 -1.12
N ARG A 423 -24.04 5.55 -0.40
CA ARG A 423 -24.38 5.50 1.04
C ARG A 423 -25.88 5.38 1.30
N HIS A 424 -26.70 5.41 0.27
CA HIS A 424 -28.14 5.20 0.28
C HIS A 424 -28.52 3.88 -0.41
#